data_4eb8ead7514d2ca6b2716512b5647995
#
_entry.id   4eb8ead7514d2ca6b2716512b5647995
#
_cell.length_a   1.000
_cell.length_b   1.000
_cell.length_c   1.000
_cell.angle_alpha   90.00
_cell.angle_beta   90.00
_cell.angle_gamma   90.00
#
_symmetry.space_group_name_H-M   'P 1'
#
loop_
_entity.id
_entity.type
_entity.pdbx_description
1 polymer ?
#
loop_
_entity_poly.entity_id
_entity_poly.type
_entity_poly.pdbx_seq_one_letter_code
_entity_poly.pdbx_strand_id
1 'polypeptide(L)'
;MAMERRKVINRDNIVEDLNIEKIREKLLRACDGLEVNMVELESNIDSIYEENITTQKIQASLINTAVTMTTFEESDWSYVAGRLLMMEAEREVYHSRGFSYDNFPKTIRKMVELGLYDKRLLSYTEEELHQITQLIDINRDMVYDYAGAHMFVNRYLIKHDGKTYELPQETFMAISMMLALNEKVGETRVEIVKEFYNALSLRKLSLATPILANLRIPHGNLSSCFITAIDDNIESIFYNIDSIAKISKNGGGVGVNVSRIRAKGSMVNGYYNASGGVVPWIRIINDTAVAVNQQGRRAGAVTVALDTWHLDIETFLELQTENGDQRGKAYDIYPQVVCSNLFMKRVKNNESWTLLDPYEIRKKYGIELCELYGYEFENLYEKIENDPNIKLKKVLSAKELFKSIMKTQLETGMPYIFFKDRANEVNHNSHMGMIGNGNLCMESFSNFKPTINFVEEEDGNTSIRKSEMGEIHTCNLISINLAELTSEELEKYVALAVRALDNTIDLTVTPLKESNKHNLLYRTIGVGAMGLADY
;
A
#
# COMPACT_ATOMS: atom_id res chain seq x y z
N MET A 1 5.82 -53.00 29.14
CA MET A 1 4.94 -51.93 29.66
C MET A 1 3.99 -51.58 28.53
N ALA A 2 2.67 -51.71 28.75
CA ALA A 2 1.69 -51.27 27.76
C ALA A 2 1.89 -49.74 27.58
N MET A 3 2.16 -49.26 26.36
CA MET A 3 2.11 -47.84 26.08
C MET A 3 0.69 -47.37 26.43
N GLU A 4 0.54 -46.61 27.49
CA GLU A 4 -0.71 -45.91 27.76
C GLU A 4 -1.12 -45.18 26.51
N ARG A 5 -2.34 -45.43 25.96
CA ARG A 5 -2.84 -44.78 24.76
C ARG A 5 -3.06 -43.31 25.11
N ARG A 6 -2.21 -42.46 24.59
CA ARG A 6 -2.30 -41.00 24.73
C ARG A 6 -3.58 -40.50 24.07
N LYS A 7 -4.35 -39.64 24.75
CA LYS A 7 -5.61 -39.06 24.26
C LYS A 7 -5.41 -37.65 23.81
N VAL A 8 -6.06 -37.28 22.74
CA VAL A 8 -6.08 -35.91 22.18
C VAL A 8 -7.52 -35.46 21.90
N ILE A 9 -7.74 -34.16 21.88
CA ILE A 9 -9.02 -33.57 21.50
C ILE A 9 -8.87 -33.04 20.05
N ASN A 10 -9.71 -33.53 19.16
CA ASN A 10 -9.73 -33.06 17.78
C ASN A 10 -10.51 -31.73 17.62
N ARG A 11 -10.63 -31.21 16.39
CA ARG A 11 -11.31 -29.92 16.11
C ARG A 11 -12.82 -29.94 16.38
N ASP A 12 -13.43 -31.12 16.39
CA ASP A 12 -14.85 -31.31 16.70
C ASP A 12 -15.10 -31.50 18.20
N ASN A 13 -14.09 -31.25 19.05
CA ASN A 13 -14.09 -31.48 20.51
C ASN A 13 -14.30 -32.94 20.89
N ILE A 14 -13.96 -33.90 20.01
CA ILE A 14 -14.04 -35.33 20.29
C ILE A 14 -12.69 -35.81 20.79
N VAL A 15 -12.73 -36.59 21.89
CA VAL A 15 -11.53 -37.25 22.44
C VAL A 15 -11.24 -38.50 21.62
N GLU A 16 -10.03 -38.60 21.08
CA GLU A 16 -9.55 -39.72 20.27
C GLU A 16 -8.15 -40.16 20.67
N ASP A 17 -7.71 -41.34 20.23
CA ASP A 17 -6.33 -41.79 20.42
C ASP A 17 -5.36 -40.97 19.58
N LEU A 18 -4.22 -40.57 20.16
CA LEU A 18 -3.16 -39.90 19.46
C LEU A 18 -2.61 -40.82 18.35
N ASN A 19 -2.72 -40.40 17.09
CA ASN A 19 -2.16 -41.12 15.96
C ASN A 19 -0.80 -40.51 15.58
N ILE A 20 0.29 -41.12 16.04
CA ILE A 20 1.66 -40.67 15.79
C ILE A 20 2.02 -40.82 14.31
N GLU A 21 1.49 -41.83 13.60
CA GLU A 21 1.74 -41.99 12.16
C GLU A 21 1.22 -40.84 11.33
N LYS A 22 0.03 -40.30 11.68
CA LYS A 22 -0.49 -39.08 11.01
C LYS A 22 0.39 -37.85 11.24
N ILE A 23 1.06 -37.75 12.39
CA ILE A 23 2.00 -36.67 12.64
C ILE A 23 3.27 -36.88 11.82
N ARG A 24 3.78 -38.10 11.80
CA ARG A 24 4.99 -38.47 11.03
C ARG A 24 4.80 -38.23 9.53
N GLU A 25 3.64 -38.60 8.95
CA GLU A 25 3.30 -38.32 7.56
C GLU A 25 3.33 -36.82 7.23
N LYS A 26 2.83 -35.98 8.14
CA LYS A 26 2.91 -34.53 7.97
C LYS A 26 4.34 -34.01 8.03
N LEU A 27 5.13 -34.50 8.98
CA LEU A 27 6.54 -34.11 9.10
C LEU A 27 7.33 -34.54 7.88
N LEU A 28 7.10 -35.72 7.35
CA LEU A 28 7.70 -36.21 6.09
C LEU A 28 7.37 -35.24 4.94
N ARG A 29 6.10 -34.88 4.79
CA ARG A 29 5.69 -33.92 3.75
C ARG A 29 6.28 -32.52 3.97
N ALA A 30 6.40 -32.06 5.22
CA ALA A 30 6.96 -30.75 5.52
C ALA A 30 8.47 -30.68 5.29
N CYS A 31 9.20 -31.78 5.55
CA CYS A 31 10.66 -31.88 5.39
C CYS A 31 11.08 -32.33 3.98
N ASP A 32 10.15 -32.70 3.11
CA ASP A 32 10.47 -33.23 1.77
C ASP A 32 11.32 -32.25 0.95
N GLY A 33 12.48 -32.74 0.46
CA GLY A 33 13.41 -31.95 -0.34
C GLY A 33 14.17 -30.86 0.43
N LEU A 34 14.17 -30.86 1.78
CA LEU A 34 14.90 -29.92 2.64
C LEU A 34 16.02 -30.63 3.40
N GLU A 35 17.11 -29.91 3.68
CA GLU A 35 18.27 -30.43 4.42
C GLU A 35 18.06 -30.30 5.94
N VAL A 36 17.13 -31.08 6.50
CA VAL A 36 16.78 -31.06 7.92
C VAL A 36 16.70 -32.44 8.53
N ASN A 37 17.01 -32.57 9.82
CA ASN A 37 16.88 -33.82 10.56
C ASN A 37 15.48 -33.94 11.21
N MET A 38 14.53 -34.55 10.50
CA MET A 38 13.15 -34.74 10.99
C MET A 38 13.06 -35.39 12.38
N VAL A 39 14.01 -36.26 12.76
CA VAL A 39 14.00 -36.96 14.05
C VAL A 39 14.12 -35.97 15.21
N GLU A 40 14.80 -34.86 15.04
CA GLU A 40 14.93 -33.82 16.06
C GLU A 40 13.58 -33.16 16.35
N LEU A 41 12.80 -32.88 15.30
CA LEU A 41 11.46 -32.32 15.46
C LEU A 41 10.50 -33.38 16.04
N GLU A 42 10.60 -34.64 15.62
CA GLU A 42 9.79 -35.75 16.12
C GLU A 42 10.02 -36.00 17.64
N SER A 43 11.28 -35.93 18.10
CA SER A 43 11.62 -36.12 19.51
C SER A 43 11.02 -35.10 20.45
N ASN A 44 10.72 -33.90 19.96
CA ASN A 44 10.07 -32.85 20.76
C ASN A 44 8.58 -33.11 21.00
N ILE A 45 7.93 -34.02 20.24
CA ILE A 45 6.50 -34.34 20.43
C ILE A 45 6.25 -34.91 21.82
N ASP A 46 7.15 -35.73 22.32
CA ASP A 46 7.03 -36.34 23.66
C ASP A 46 7.07 -35.30 24.80
N SER A 47 7.83 -34.22 24.61
CA SER A 47 7.93 -33.12 25.58
C SER A 47 6.72 -32.18 25.57
N ILE A 48 5.97 -32.16 24.46
CA ILE A 48 4.80 -31.28 24.27
C ILE A 48 3.52 -31.93 24.79
N TYR A 49 3.49 -33.28 24.91
CA TYR A 49 2.27 -34.00 25.21
C TYR A 49 1.79 -33.76 26.66
N GLU A 50 0.59 -33.21 26.75
CA GLU A 50 -0.22 -33.13 27.95
C GLU A 50 -1.50 -33.98 27.77
N GLU A 51 -2.05 -34.57 28.82
CA GLU A 51 -3.26 -35.36 28.70
C GLU A 51 -4.43 -34.49 28.16
N ASN A 52 -5.13 -34.98 27.15
CA ASN A 52 -6.20 -34.27 26.44
C ASN A 52 -5.76 -32.96 25.73
N ILE A 53 -4.51 -32.88 25.30
CA ILE A 53 -4.04 -31.78 24.45
C ILE A 53 -4.84 -31.72 23.16
N THR A 54 -5.13 -30.51 22.65
CA THR A 54 -5.81 -30.36 21.35
C THR A 54 -4.84 -30.61 20.18
N THR A 55 -5.35 -31.16 19.08
CA THR A 55 -4.57 -31.34 17.85
C THR A 55 -4.03 -30.03 17.29
N GLN A 56 -4.72 -28.89 17.51
CA GLN A 56 -4.25 -27.56 17.17
C GLN A 56 -3.03 -27.14 17.99
N LYS A 57 -3.02 -27.42 19.32
CA LYS A 57 -1.86 -27.13 20.17
C LYS A 57 -0.64 -27.95 19.76
N ILE A 58 -0.81 -29.23 19.40
CA ILE A 58 0.27 -30.06 18.87
C ILE A 58 0.84 -29.42 17.61
N GLN A 59 0.00 -29.04 16.67
CA GLN A 59 0.43 -28.42 15.42
C GLN A 59 1.16 -27.09 15.65
N ALA A 60 0.61 -26.22 16.53
CA ALA A 60 1.25 -24.95 16.89
C ALA A 60 2.62 -25.16 17.55
N SER A 61 2.75 -26.19 18.42
CA SER A 61 4.03 -26.53 19.05
C SER A 61 5.05 -27.02 18.04
N LEU A 62 4.66 -27.84 17.05
CA LEU A 62 5.54 -28.29 15.97
C LEU A 62 6.03 -27.10 15.12
N ILE A 63 5.15 -26.17 14.78
CA ILE A 63 5.50 -24.95 14.05
C ILE A 63 6.51 -24.13 14.86
N ASN A 64 6.22 -23.87 16.15
CA ASN A 64 7.08 -23.08 17.03
C ASN A 64 8.45 -23.74 17.23
N THR A 65 8.49 -25.08 17.36
CA THR A 65 9.75 -25.81 17.46
C THR A 65 10.59 -25.64 16.20
N ALA A 66 9.99 -25.80 15.00
CA ALA A 66 10.69 -25.60 13.74
C ALA A 66 11.21 -24.15 13.58
N VAL A 67 10.41 -23.15 14.00
CA VAL A 67 10.85 -21.73 14.04
C VAL A 67 12.05 -21.57 14.98
N THR A 68 12.03 -22.19 16.15
CA THR A 68 13.12 -22.08 17.14
C THR A 68 14.41 -22.76 16.68
N MET A 69 14.29 -23.80 15.85
CA MET A 69 15.43 -24.52 15.25
C MET A 69 16.06 -23.76 14.07
N THR A 70 15.38 -22.73 13.54
CA THR A 70 15.91 -21.94 12.42
C THR A 70 17.13 -21.13 12.85
N THR A 71 18.29 -21.42 12.24
CA THR A 71 19.54 -20.67 12.40
C THR A 71 20.05 -20.23 11.02
N PHE A 72 21.17 -19.51 11.01
CA PHE A 72 21.81 -19.14 9.73
C PHE A 72 22.34 -20.38 8.98
N GLU A 73 22.86 -21.36 9.70
CA GLU A 73 23.39 -22.60 9.15
C GLU A 73 22.28 -23.59 8.78
N GLU A 74 21.13 -23.55 9.47
CA GLU A 74 20.00 -24.46 9.27
C GLU A 74 18.74 -23.69 8.92
N SER A 75 18.80 -22.89 7.86
CA SER A 75 17.70 -22.00 7.41
C SER A 75 16.47 -22.76 6.91
N ASP A 76 16.62 -24.00 6.48
CA ASP A 76 15.56 -24.85 5.93
C ASP A 76 14.44 -25.15 6.95
N TRP A 77 14.72 -25.05 8.26
CA TRP A 77 13.69 -25.13 9.29
C TRP A 77 12.61 -24.07 9.15
N SER A 78 12.93 -22.90 8.60
CA SER A 78 11.93 -21.87 8.30
C SER A 78 10.91 -22.35 7.26
N TYR A 79 11.34 -23.10 6.26
CA TYR A 79 10.45 -23.72 5.27
C TYR A 79 9.61 -24.84 5.88
N VAL A 80 10.19 -25.67 6.77
CA VAL A 80 9.41 -26.68 7.50
C VAL A 80 8.29 -26.02 8.30
N ALA A 81 8.60 -24.95 9.05
CA ALA A 81 7.62 -24.20 9.82
C ALA A 81 6.54 -23.58 8.90
N GLY A 82 6.92 -23.00 7.77
CA GLY A 82 6.01 -22.44 6.76
C GLY A 82 5.05 -23.48 6.20
N ARG A 83 5.57 -24.64 5.80
CA ARG A 83 4.77 -25.77 5.28
C ARG A 83 3.82 -26.33 6.32
N LEU A 84 4.25 -26.48 7.57
CA LEU A 84 3.38 -26.91 8.68
C LEU A 84 2.25 -25.89 8.93
N LEU A 85 2.53 -24.57 8.80
CA LEU A 85 1.53 -23.53 8.94
C LEU A 85 0.52 -23.55 7.79
N MET A 86 0.96 -23.78 6.54
CA MET A 86 0.06 -23.93 5.39
C MET A 86 -0.84 -25.16 5.51
N MET A 87 -0.31 -26.29 5.97
CA MET A 87 -1.12 -27.49 6.27
C MET A 87 -2.16 -27.25 7.37
N GLU A 88 -1.82 -26.41 8.35
CA GLU A 88 -2.78 -26.02 9.39
C GLU A 88 -3.88 -25.11 8.83
N ALA A 89 -3.52 -24.13 7.99
CA ALA A 89 -4.50 -23.28 7.29
C ALA A 89 -5.43 -24.10 6.39
N GLU A 90 -4.90 -25.07 5.66
CA GLU A 90 -5.69 -26.00 4.82
C GLU A 90 -6.77 -26.73 5.64
N ARG A 91 -6.37 -27.27 6.81
CA ARG A 91 -7.32 -27.96 7.70
C ARG A 91 -8.36 -27.03 8.29
N GLU A 92 -7.93 -25.82 8.70
CA GLU A 92 -8.88 -24.83 9.23
C GLU A 92 -9.93 -24.49 8.18
N VAL A 93 -9.50 -24.24 6.94
CA VAL A 93 -10.40 -23.92 5.83
C VAL A 93 -11.38 -25.04 5.53
N TYR A 94 -10.92 -26.30 5.44
CA TYR A 94 -11.80 -27.43 5.17
C TYR A 94 -12.80 -27.67 6.30
N HIS A 95 -12.36 -27.50 7.56
CA HIS A 95 -13.27 -27.59 8.70
C HIS A 95 -14.30 -26.45 8.70
N SER A 96 -13.88 -25.22 8.40
CA SER A 96 -14.77 -24.05 8.40
C SER A 96 -15.83 -24.10 7.30
N ARG A 97 -15.49 -24.63 6.12
CA ARG A 97 -16.38 -24.74 4.95
C ARG A 97 -17.15 -26.06 4.87
N GLY A 98 -16.59 -27.14 5.45
CA GLY A 98 -17.12 -28.50 5.36
C GLY A 98 -16.82 -29.22 4.04
N PHE A 99 -15.87 -28.72 3.22
CA PHE A 99 -15.43 -29.34 1.96
C PHE A 99 -14.01 -28.86 1.57
N SER A 100 -13.34 -29.65 0.71
CA SER A 100 -11.98 -29.39 0.22
C SER A 100 -11.94 -28.48 -1.02
N TYR A 101 -10.74 -28.16 -1.49
CA TYR A 101 -10.50 -27.33 -2.68
C TYR A 101 -10.96 -27.96 -4.00
N ASP A 102 -11.13 -29.30 -4.05
CA ASP A 102 -11.59 -30.03 -5.25
C ASP A 102 -12.95 -29.55 -5.75
N ASN A 103 -13.68 -28.83 -4.91
CA ASN A 103 -14.97 -28.25 -5.25
C ASN A 103 -14.90 -26.71 -5.26
N PHE A 104 -13.95 -26.17 -6.02
CA PHE A 104 -13.75 -24.72 -6.15
C PHE A 104 -15.02 -23.96 -6.61
N PRO A 105 -15.86 -24.49 -7.51
CA PRO A 105 -17.16 -23.87 -7.82
C PRO A 105 -18.05 -23.68 -6.59
N LYS A 106 -18.03 -24.63 -5.66
CA LYS A 106 -18.75 -24.52 -4.38
C LYS A 106 -18.13 -23.47 -3.48
N THR A 107 -16.79 -23.35 -3.48
CA THR A 107 -16.09 -22.25 -2.77
C THR A 107 -16.57 -20.90 -3.26
N ILE A 108 -16.57 -20.65 -4.58
CA ILE A 108 -17.04 -19.37 -5.16
C ILE A 108 -18.46 -19.06 -4.72
N ARG A 109 -19.40 -20.02 -4.89
CA ARG A 109 -20.81 -19.81 -4.52
C ARG A 109 -20.95 -19.50 -3.02
N LYS A 110 -20.27 -20.27 -2.16
CA LYS A 110 -20.31 -20.07 -0.71
C LYS A 110 -19.74 -18.71 -0.30
N MET A 111 -18.62 -18.32 -0.88
CA MET A 111 -17.97 -17.04 -0.58
C MET A 111 -18.81 -15.85 -1.06
N VAL A 112 -19.48 -15.98 -2.22
CA VAL A 112 -20.42 -14.95 -2.71
C VAL A 112 -21.68 -14.88 -1.85
N GLU A 113 -22.24 -16.02 -1.43
CA GLU A 113 -23.41 -16.09 -0.53
C GLU A 113 -23.13 -15.38 0.80
N LEU A 114 -21.93 -15.55 1.34
CA LEU A 114 -21.47 -14.90 2.57
C LEU A 114 -21.08 -13.41 2.36
N GLY A 115 -21.14 -12.88 1.12
CA GLY A 115 -20.72 -11.52 0.80
C GLY A 115 -19.20 -11.30 0.88
N LEU A 116 -18.40 -12.36 0.86
CA LEU A 116 -16.95 -12.34 0.96
C LEU A 116 -16.27 -12.23 -0.42
N TYR A 117 -16.88 -12.80 -1.46
CA TYR A 117 -16.43 -12.66 -2.84
C TYR A 117 -17.38 -11.78 -3.66
N ASP A 118 -16.84 -11.15 -4.68
CA ASP A 118 -17.60 -10.36 -5.64
C ASP A 118 -18.51 -11.26 -6.48
N LYS A 119 -19.79 -10.89 -6.57
CA LYS A 119 -20.80 -11.63 -7.34
C LYS A 119 -20.47 -11.78 -8.84
N ARG A 120 -19.60 -10.93 -9.40
CA ARG A 120 -19.14 -11.04 -10.79
C ARG A 120 -18.44 -12.37 -11.07
N LEU A 121 -17.84 -13.02 -10.06
CA LEU A 121 -17.26 -14.36 -10.17
C LEU A 121 -18.30 -15.44 -10.55
N LEU A 122 -19.60 -15.21 -10.31
CA LEU A 122 -20.68 -16.10 -10.75
C LEU A 122 -20.99 -16.02 -12.26
N SER A 123 -20.32 -15.15 -13.01
CA SER A 123 -20.48 -15.03 -14.47
C SER A 123 -19.75 -16.14 -15.26
N TYR A 124 -18.91 -16.91 -14.60
CA TYR A 124 -18.24 -18.06 -15.20
C TYR A 124 -19.21 -19.24 -15.36
N THR A 125 -19.19 -19.88 -16.52
CA THR A 125 -20.02 -21.07 -16.79
C THR A 125 -19.54 -22.29 -16.01
N GLU A 126 -20.37 -23.29 -15.83
CA GLU A 126 -20.01 -24.55 -15.16
C GLU A 126 -18.83 -25.25 -15.85
N GLU A 127 -18.78 -25.18 -17.18
CA GLU A 127 -17.67 -25.75 -17.97
C GLU A 127 -16.36 -25.03 -17.72
N GLU A 128 -16.36 -23.68 -17.73
CA GLU A 128 -15.19 -22.88 -17.38
C GLU A 128 -14.73 -23.14 -15.94
N LEU A 129 -15.66 -23.19 -14.99
CA LEU A 129 -15.35 -23.48 -13.58
C LEU A 129 -14.76 -24.89 -13.40
N HIS A 130 -15.22 -25.86 -14.17
CA HIS A 130 -14.63 -27.20 -14.15
C HIS A 130 -13.18 -27.20 -14.66
N GLN A 131 -12.91 -26.55 -15.79
CA GLN A 131 -11.56 -26.41 -16.34
C GLN A 131 -10.64 -25.64 -15.40
N ILE A 132 -11.11 -24.52 -14.82
CA ILE A 132 -10.36 -23.69 -13.85
C ILE A 132 -10.01 -24.49 -12.59
N THR A 133 -10.92 -25.32 -12.08
CA THR A 133 -10.66 -26.15 -10.90
C THR A 133 -9.49 -27.09 -11.10
N GLN A 134 -9.36 -27.65 -12.31
CA GLN A 134 -8.25 -28.57 -12.65
C GLN A 134 -6.86 -27.88 -12.71
N LEU A 135 -6.83 -26.55 -12.81
CA LEU A 135 -5.59 -25.78 -12.81
C LEU A 135 -5.04 -25.53 -11.41
N ILE A 136 -5.86 -25.68 -10.36
CA ILE A 136 -5.46 -25.36 -8.97
C ILE A 136 -4.52 -26.44 -8.46
N ASP A 137 -3.30 -26.03 -8.11
CA ASP A 137 -2.26 -26.88 -7.54
C ASP A 137 -1.87 -26.37 -6.13
N ILE A 138 -2.43 -26.98 -5.10
CA ILE A 138 -2.17 -26.61 -3.70
C ILE A 138 -0.73 -26.88 -3.24
N ASN A 139 0.03 -27.72 -3.96
CA ASN A 139 1.42 -28.00 -3.60
C ASN A 139 2.30 -26.75 -3.84
N ARG A 140 1.87 -25.81 -4.66
CA ARG A 140 2.55 -24.51 -4.83
C ARG A 140 2.59 -23.69 -3.54
N ASP A 141 1.78 -24.00 -2.53
CA ASP A 141 1.82 -23.36 -1.21
C ASP A 141 3.02 -23.84 -0.35
N MET A 142 3.66 -24.94 -0.73
CA MET A 142 4.82 -25.51 0.00
C MET A 142 6.14 -24.75 -0.23
N VAL A 143 6.13 -23.68 -1.03
CA VAL A 143 7.33 -22.86 -1.32
C VAL A 143 7.57 -21.75 -0.30
N TYR A 144 6.61 -21.46 0.57
CA TYR A 144 6.73 -20.38 1.54
C TYR A 144 7.57 -20.80 2.75
N ASP A 145 8.49 -19.91 3.16
CA ASP A 145 9.09 -19.95 4.49
C ASP A 145 8.05 -19.55 5.55
N TYR A 146 8.42 -19.58 6.83
CA TYR A 146 7.51 -19.23 7.91
C TYR A 146 6.99 -17.79 7.82
N ALA A 147 7.86 -16.83 7.50
CA ALA A 147 7.49 -15.41 7.43
C ALA A 147 6.48 -15.17 6.31
N GLY A 148 6.73 -15.72 5.12
CA GLY A 148 5.82 -15.65 3.97
C GLY A 148 4.49 -16.34 4.23
N ALA A 149 4.52 -17.57 4.77
CA ALA A 149 3.33 -18.32 5.14
C ALA A 149 2.48 -17.58 6.19
N HIS A 150 3.12 -17.09 7.26
CA HIS A 150 2.47 -16.34 8.34
C HIS A 150 1.83 -15.04 7.82
N MET A 151 2.55 -14.31 6.97
CA MET A 151 2.03 -13.10 6.35
C MET A 151 0.81 -13.41 5.48
N PHE A 152 0.89 -14.45 4.64
CA PHE A 152 -0.20 -14.80 3.73
C PHE A 152 -1.46 -15.21 4.51
N VAL A 153 -1.34 -16.13 5.45
CA VAL A 153 -2.46 -16.66 6.26
C VAL A 153 -3.11 -15.58 7.13
N ASN A 154 -2.31 -14.70 7.75
CA ASN A 154 -2.85 -13.73 8.70
C ASN A 154 -3.30 -12.42 8.06
N ARG A 155 -2.73 -12.03 6.93
CA ARG A 155 -2.97 -10.73 6.32
C ARG A 155 -3.84 -10.77 5.06
N TYR A 156 -3.70 -11.80 4.24
CA TYR A 156 -4.31 -11.84 2.91
C TYR A 156 -5.50 -12.78 2.79
N LEU A 157 -5.52 -13.91 3.48
CA LEU A 157 -6.66 -14.82 3.43
C LEU A 157 -7.89 -14.20 4.10
N ILE A 158 -9.05 -14.41 3.46
CA ILE A 158 -10.32 -13.90 3.98
C ILE A 158 -10.74 -14.72 5.21
N LYS A 159 -11.08 -14.00 6.28
CA LYS A 159 -11.62 -14.54 7.52
C LYS A 159 -13.06 -14.13 7.70
N HIS A 160 -13.87 -15.06 8.19
CA HIS A 160 -15.27 -14.84 8.58
C HIS A 160 -15.48 -15.43 9.97
N ASP A 161 -16.03 -14.64 10.89
CA ASP A 161 -16.19 -15.02 12.32
C ASP A 161 -14.91 -15.58 12.95
N GLY A 162 -13.77 -14.96 12.63
CA GLY A 162 -12.45 -15.35 13.16
C GLY A 162 -11.84 -16.60 12.54
N LYS A 163 -12.51 -17.25 11.57
CA LYS A 163 -12.04 -18.46 10.88
C LYS A 163 -11.61 -18.15 9.46
N THR A 164 -10.57 -18.84 8.99
CA THR A 164 -10.09 -18.74 7.59
C THR A 164 -11.02 -19.53 6.66
N TYR A 165 -11.37 -18.93 5.50
CA TYR A 165 -12.36 -19.51 4.55
C TYR A 165 -11.79 -19.79 3.16
N GLU A 166 -10.55 -19.43 2.87
CA GLU A 166 -9.92 -19.66 1.57
C GLU A 166 -8.46 -20.09 1.73
N LEU A 167 -7.92 -20.76 0.69
CA LEU A 167 -6.52 -21.14 0.57
C LEU A 167 -5.76 -20.15 -0.32
N PRO A 168 -4.40 -20.06 -0.21
CA PRO A 168 -3.62 -19.17 -1.07
C PRO A 168 -3.84 -19.43 -2.57
N GLN A 169 -3.88 -20.69 -3.00
CA GLN A 169 -4.10 -21.02 -4.41
C GLN A 169 -5.52 -20.66 -4.88
N GLU A 170 -6.53 -20.78 -4.02
CA GLU A 170 -7.89 -20.31 -4.32
C GLU A 170 -7.95 -18.78 -4.42
N THR A 171 -7.17 -18.08 -3.57
CA THR A 171 -7.00 -16.63 -3.63
C THR A 171 -6.42 -16.19 -4.97
N PHE A 172 -5.31 -16.80 -5.41
CA PHE A 172 -4.71 -16.48 -6.71
C PHE A 172 -5.64 -16.81 -7.86
N MET A 173 -6.38 -17.93 -7.78
CA MET A 173 -7.35 -18.29 -8.81
C MET A 173 -8.50 -17.29 -8.89
N ALA A 174 -9.13 -16.93 -7.77
CA ALA A 174 -10.21 -15.95 -7.73
C ALA A 174 -9.76 -14.56 -8.26
N ILE A 175 -8.53 -14.13 -7.92
CA ILE A 175 -7.92 -12.90 -8.46
C ILE A 175 -7.75 -13.01 -9.98
N SER A 176 -7.24 -14.14 -10.48
CA SER A 176 -7.03 -14.38 -11.91
C SER A 176 -8.33 -14.34 -12.69
N MET A 177 -9.39 -14.94 -12.13
CA MET A 177 -10.73 -14.87 -12.69
C MET A 177 -11.27 -13.42 -12.72
N MET A 178 -11.05 -12.64 -11.67
CA MET A 178 -11.44 -11.23 -11.66
C MET A 178 -10.70 -10.43 -12.73
N LEU A 179 -9.38 -10.63 -12.90
CA LEU A 179 -8.61 -9.98 -13.95
C LEU A 179 -9.07 -10.35 -15.37
N ALA A 180 -9.62 -11.53 -15.55
CA ALA A 180 -10.10 -12.00 -16.86
C ALA A 180 -11.62 -11.79 -17.09
N LEU A 181 -12.33 -11.03 -16.27
CA LEU A 181 -13.79 -10.86 -16.36
C LEU A 181 -14.28 -10.35 -17.72
N ASN A 182 -13.54 -9.44 -18.34
CA ASN A 182 -13.92 -8.79 -19.59
C ASN A 182 -13.47 -9.59 -20.83
N GLU A 183 -12.84 -10.74 -20.65
CA GLU A 183 -12.40 -11.59 -21.75
C GLU A 183 -13.58 -12.34 -22.37
N LYS A 184 -13.41 -12.77 -23.64
CA LYS A 184 -14.42 -13.55 -24.35
C LYS A 184 -14.69 -14.85 -23.61
N VAL A 185 -15.96 -15.08 -23.25
CA VAL A 185 -16.43 -16.29 -22.56
C VAL A 185 -16.00 -17.56 -23.31
N GLY A 186 -15.62 -18.59 -22.57
CA GLY A 186 -15.19 -19.89 -23.06
C GLY A 186 -13.67 -20.08 -22.99
N GLU A 187 -13.12 -20.86 -23.92
CA GLU A 187 -11.70 -21.28 -23.92
C GLU A 187 -10.71 -20.10 -23.82
N THR A 188 -10.99 -18.99 -24.51
CA THR A 188 -10.11 -17.79 -24.47
C THR A 188 -10.03 -17.22 -23.05
N ARG A 189 -11.15 -17.12 -22.34
CA ARG A 189 -11.20 -16.58 -20.97
C ARG A 189 -10.47 -17.51 -20.00
N VAL A 190 -10.66 -18.82 -20.12
CA VAL A 190 -10.00 -19.83 -19.30
C VAL A 190 -8.48 -19.80 -19.51
N GLU A 191 -7.99 -19.63 -20.74
CA GLU A 191 -6.55 -19.55 -21.01
C GLU A 191 -5.93 -18.29 -20.38
N ILE A 192 -6.61 -17.14 -20.42
CA ILE A 192 -6.13 -15.91 -19.75
C ILE A 192 -6.16 -16.08 -18.22
N VAL A 193 -7.20 -16.73 -17.65
CA VAL A 193 -7.22 -17.08 -16.22
C VAL A 193 -6.00 -17.93 -15.86
N LYS A 194 -5.68 -18.94 -16.65
CA LYS A 194 -4.53 -19.82 -16.46
C LYS A 194 -3.20 -19.05 -16.51
N GLU A 195 -3.06 -18.11 -17.46
CA GLU A 195 -1.85 -17.29 -17.55
C GLU A 195 -1.66 -16.42 -16.30
N PHE A 196 -2.71 -15.71 -15.83
CA PHE A 196 -2.67 -14.95 -14.59
C PHE A 196 -2.41 -15.84 -13.38
N TYR A 197 -3.11 -16.97 -13.27
CA TYR A 197 -2.92 -17.90 -12.16
C TYR A 197 -1.46 -18.41 -12.08
N ASN A 198 -0.89 -18.83 -13.20
CA ASN A 198 0.50 -19.27 -13.24
C ASN A 198 1.47 -18.13 -12.90
N ALA A 199 1.22 -16.93 -13.40
CA ALA A 199 2.06 -15.78 -13.11
C ALA A 199 2.09 -15.43 -11.62
N LEU A 200 0.95 -15.52 -10.93
CA LEU A 200 0.81 -15.20 -9.51
C LEU A 200 1.27 -16.36 -8.63
N SER A 201 0.77 -17.56 -8.87
CA SER A 201 1.03 -18.73 -8.02
C SER A 201 2.47 -19.27 -8.12
N LEU A 202 3.13 -19.06 -9.27
CA LEU A 202 4.57 -19.34 -9.47
C LEU A 202 5.46 -18.14 -9.12
N ARG A 203 4.92 -17.09 -8.48
CA ARG A 203 5.63 -15.90 -7.97
C ARG A 203 6.38 -15.10 -9.06
N LYS A 204 6.03 -15.25 -10.32
CA LYS A 204 6.61 -14.48 -11.44
C LYS A 204 6.12 -13.03 -11.43
N LEU A 205 4.90 -12.80 -10.95
CA LEU A 205 4.32 -11.48 -10.68
C LEU A 205 3.92 -11.35 -9.22
N SER A 206 4.17 -10.19 -8.62
CA SER A 206 3.77 -9.85 -7.27
C SER A 206 2.82 -8.66 -7.29
N LEU A 207 1.61 -8.85 -6.79
CA LEU A 207 0.57 -7.83 -6.73
C LEU A 207 0.80 -6.89 -5.54
N ALA A 208 0.53 -5.61 -5.71
CA ALA A 208 0.46 -4.69 -4.59
C ALA A 208 -0.61 -5.14 -3.57
N THR A 209 -0.36 -4.87 -2.27
CA THR A 209 -1.22 -5.31 -1.17
C THR A 209 -2.72 -5.07 -1.41
N PRO A 210 -3.21 -3.91 -1.89
CA PRO A 210 -4.63 -3.71 -2.10
C PRO A 210 -5.21 -4.61 -3.21
N ILE A 211 -4.47 -4.88 -4.27
CA ILE A 211 -4.93 -5.78 -5.34
C ILE A 211 -5.03 -7.21 -4.79
N LEU A 212 -3.96 -7.70 -4.14
CA LEU A 212 -3.93 -9.05 -3.55
C LEU A 212 -5.01 -9.25 -2.48
N ALA A 213 -5.27 -8.24 -1.66
CA ALA A 213 -6.26 -8.32 -0.59
C ALA A 213 -7.69 -8.15 -1.07
N ASN A 214 -7.94 -7.24 -2.04
CA ASN A 214 -9.28 -6.71 -2.28
C ASN A 214 -9.88 -7.01 -3.66
N LEU A 215 -9.11 -7.48 -4.66
CA LEU A 215 -9.64 -7.63 -6.03
C LEU A 215 -10.83 -8.58 -6.13
N ARG A 216 -10.84 -9.63 -5.31
CA ARG A 216 -11.90 -10.64 -5.28
C ARG A 216 -13.06 -10.32 -4.34
N ILE A 217 -12.96 -9.26 -3.51
CA ILE A 217 -14.03 -8.87 -2.58
C ILE A 217 -14.95 -7.79 -3.19
N PRO A 218 -16.21 -7.67 -2.74
CA PRO A 218 -17.12 -6.63 -3.22
C PRO A 218 -16.58 -5.23 -2.89
N HIS A 219 -16.63 -4.32 -3.86
CA HIS A 219 -16.31 -2.90 -3.68
C HIS A 219 -14.91 -2.60 -3.11
N GLY A 220 -13.91 -3.43 -3.41
CA GLY A 220 -12.54 -3.23 -2.95
C GLY A 220 -11.84 -2.06 -3.64
N ASN A 221 -11.14 -1.23 -2.85
CA ASN A 221 -10.13 -0.31 -3.37
C ASN A 221 -8.87 -1.11 -3.73
N LEU A 222 -8.36 -0.93 -4.96
CA LEU A 222 -7.22 -1.67 -5.48
C LEU A 222 -5.96 -0.80 -5.61
N SER A 223 -6.09 0.52 -5.41
CA SER A 223 -4.97 1.46 -5.48
C SER A 223 -4.26 1.57 -4.14
N SER A 224 -2.93 1.53 -4.18
CA SER A 224 -2.08 1.53 -2.97
C SER A 224 -1.88 2.90 -2.37
N CYS A 225 -1.70 3.91 -3.23
CA CYS A 225 -1.33 5.25 -2.83
C CYS A 225 -2.08 6.30 -3.63
N PHE A 226 -2.19 7.49 -3.03
CA PHE A 226 -2.91 8.63 -3.58
C PHE A 226 -2.06 9.89 -3.42
N ILE A 227 -2.21 10.85 -4.35
CA ILE A 227 -1.57 12.17 -4.23
C ILE A 227 -2.63 13.24 -4.38
N THR A 228 -2.64 14.19 -3.44
CA THR A 228 -3.56 15.33 -3.43
C THR A 228 -2.85 16.63 -3.01
N ALA A 229 -3.50 17.76 -3.19
CA ALA A 229 -3.06 19.05 -2.69
C ALA A 229 -4.15 19.74 -1.88
N ILE A 230 -3.73 20.52 -0.90
CA ILE A 230 -4.60 21.35 -0.06
C ILE A 230 -4.52 22.79 -0.55
N ASP A 231 -5.69 23.42 -0.79
CA ASP A 231 -5.76 24.84 -1.07
C ASP A 231 -5.85 25.66 0.23
N ASP A 232 -5.52 26.97 0.16
CA ASP A 232 -5.37 27.86 1.31
C ASP A 232 -6.72 28.41 1.82
N ASN A 233 -7.65 27.52 2.12
CA ASN A 233 -8.93 27.85 2.78
C ASN A 233 -9.38 26.70 3.68
N ILE A 234 -10.21 27.02 4.66
CA ILE A 234 -10.64 26.08 5.70
C ILE A 234 -11.42 24.90 5.11
N GLU A 235 -12.21 25.16 4.08
CA GLU A 235 -13.07 24.18 3.42
C GLU A 235 -12.20 23.12 2.73
N SER A 236 -11.17 23.54 1.99
CA SER A 236 -10.22 22.63 1.32
C SER A 236 -9.38 21.85 2.32
N ILE A 237 -8.92 22.50 3.38
CA ILE A 237 -8.12 21.84 4.43
C ILE A 237 -8.92 20.69 5.05
N PHE A 238 -10.13 20.93 5.55
CA PHE A 238 -10.94 19.87 6.17
C PHE A 238 -11.49 18.87 5.18
N TYR A 239 -11.75 19.26 3.92
CA TYR A 239 -12.09 18.33 2.85
C TYR A 239 -10.97 17.32 2.60
N ASN A 240 -9.71 17.77 2.58
CA ASN A 240 -8.57 16.89 2.40
C ASN A 240 -8.31 16.02 3.64
N ILE A 241 -8.54 16.51 4.86
CA ILE A 241 -8.45 15.70 6.09
C ILE A 241 -9.49 14.56 6.04
N ASP A 242 -10.75 14.84 5.67
CA ASP A 242 -11.78 13.82 5.46
C ASP A 242 -11.40 12.84 4.34
N SER A 243 -10.82 13.35 3.24
CA SER A 243 -10.33 12.54 2.12
C SER A 243 -9.21 11.60 2.55
N ILE A 244 -8.23 12.08 3.33
CA ILE A 244 -7.15 11.28 3.91
C ILE A 244 -7.71 10.17 4.79
N ALA A 245 -8.69 10.48 5.65
CA ALA A 245 -9.35 9.48 6.50
C ALA A 245 -10.05 8.40 5.67
N LYS A 246 -10.78 8.78 4.62
CA LYS A 246 -11.46 7.84 3.71
C LYS A 246 -10.49 6.96 2.93
N ILE A 247 -9.40 7.53 2.42
CA ILE A 247 -8.34 6.79 1.73
C ILE A 247 -7.67 5.82 2.70
N SER A 248 -7.27 6.28 3.89
CA SER A 248 -6.63 5.47 4.91
C SER A 248 -7.51 4.28 5.33
N LYS A 249 -8.78 4.52 5.62
CA LYS A 249 -9.77 3.46 5.92
C LYS A 249 -9.83 2.37 4.85
N ASN A 250 -9.63 2.74 3.58
CA ASN A 250 -9.68 1.82 2.43
C ASN A 250 -8.31 1.26 2.02
N GLY A 251 -7.30 1.37 2.86
CA GLY A 251 -6.01 0.73 2.63
C GLY A 251 -5.00 1.56 1.83
N GLY A 252 -5.32 2.81 1.46
CA GLY A 252 -4.44 3.68 0.71
C GLY A 252 -3.51 4.52 1.58
N GLY A 253 -2.25 4.72 1.13
CA GLY A 253 -1.35 5.74 1.65
C GLY A 253 -1.54 7.06 0.90
N VAL A 254 -1.21 8.19 1.52
CA VAL A 254 -1.45 9.51 0.91
C VAL A 254 -0.18 10.34 0.86
N GLY A 255 0.13 10.92 -0.31
CA GLY A 255 1.03 12.06 -0.44
C GLY A 255 0.22 13.35 -0.55
N VAL A 256 0.44 14.33 0.32
CA VAL A 256 -0.29 15.58 0.32
C VAL A 256 0.64 16.77 0.19
N ASN A 257 0.34 17.69 -0.74
CA ASN A 257 1.08 18.94 -0.88
C ASN A 257 0.39 20.07 -0.09
N VAL A 258 1.16 20.74 0.78
CA VAL A 258 0.67 21.84 1.62
C VAL A 258 1.29 23.19 1.27
N SER A 259 2.04 23.28 0.16
CA SER A 259 2.80 24.49 -0.22
C SER A 259 1.92 25.69 -0.61
N ARG A 260 0.62 25.47 -0.84
CA ARG A 260 -0.33 26.56 -1.06
C ARG A 260 -0.79 27.24 0.22
N ILE A 261 -0.69 26.55 1.38
CA ILE A 261 -1.14 27.09 2.66
C ILE A 261 -0.24 28.26 3.08
N ARG A 262 -0.85 29.38 3.45
CA ARG A 262 -0.13 30.57 3.90
C ARG A 262 0.78 30.29 5.09
N ALA A 263 1.92 30.96 5.12
CA ALA A 263 2.93 30.78 6.14
C ALA A 263 2.53 31.36 7.49
N LYS A 264 3.26 30.99 8.53
CA LYS A 264 3.16 31.59 9.86
C LYS A 264 3.42 33.09 9.78
N GLY A 265 2.54 33.86 10.43
CA GLY A 265 2.61 35.33 10.41
C GLY A 265 1.89 35.99 9.22
N SER A 266 1.40 35.22 8.27
CA SER A 266 0.60 35.72 7.15
C SER A 266 -0.73 36.34 7.64
N MET A 267 -1.34 37.16 6.77
CA MET A 267 -2.60 37.86 7.06
C MET A 267 -3.80 36.90 7.01
N VAL A 268 -4.71 37.03 7.97
CA VAL A 268 -6.03 36.36 7.97
C VAL A 268 -7.11 37.44 8.23
N ASN A 269 -8.09 37.54 7.32
CA ASN A 269 -9.22 38.50 7.44
C ASN A 269 -8.80 39.94 7.75
N GLY A 270 -7.70 40.42 7.15
CA GLY A 270 -7.17 41.76 7.37
C GLY A 270 -6.24 41.91 8.59
N TYR A 271 -6.13 40.89 9.43
CA TYR A 271 -5.24 40.91 10.59
C TYR A 271 -3.87 40.36 10.23
N TYR A 272 -2.82 41.16 10.39
CA TYR A 272 -1.44 40.74 10.20
C TYR A 272 -0.99 39.82 11.34
N ASN A 273 -0.05 38.92 11.06
CA ASN A 273 0.52 37.97 12.01
C ASN A 273 -0.52 37.04 12.66
N ALA A 274 -1.58 36.71 11.94
CA ALA A 274 -2.69 35.92 12.45
C ALA A 274 -2.63 34.42 12.06
N SER A 275 -1.89 34.08 10.98
CA SER A 275 -1.72 32.69 10.56
C SER A 275 -0.76 31.92 11.46
N GLY A 276 -1.13 30.69 11.81
CA GLY A 276 -0.25 29.72 12.49
C GLY A 276 0.70 28.97 11.54
N GLY A 277 0.56 29.16 10.20
CA GLY A 277 1.33 28.45 9.18
C GLY A 277 0.89 27.02 8.94
N VAL A 278 1.78 26.22 8.32
CA VAL A 278 1.46 24.83 7.91
C VAL A 278 1.46 23.83 9.07
N VAL A 279 2.28 24.04 10.10
CA VAL A 279 2.50 23.08 11.19
C VAL A 279 1.24 22.67 11.94
N PRO A 280 0.32 23.58 12.34
CA PRO A 280 -0.93 23.20 13.00
C PRO A 280 -1.80 22.24 12.15
N TRP A 281 -1.86 22.46 10.84
CA TRP A 281 -2.61 21.62 9.92
C TRP A 281 -1.96 20.26 9.72
N ILE A 282 -0.62 20.22 9.62
CA ILE A 282 0.14 18.97 9.55
C ILE A 282 -0.10 18.11 10.79
N ARG A 283 -0.23 18.71 11.97
CA ARG A 283 -0.57 17.97 13.20
C ARG A 283 -1.95 17.31 13.13
N ILE A 284 -2.95 17.98 12.60
CA ILE A 284 -4.29 17.38 12.40
C ILE A 284 -4.20 16.21 11.41
N ILE A 285 -3.40 16.34 10.35
CA ILE A 285 -3.15 15.25 9.39
C ILE A 285 -2.45 14.08 10.09
N ASN A 286 -1.45 14.33 10.94
CA ASN A 286 -0.76 13.32 11.74
C ASN A 286 -1.74 12.55 12.62
N ASP A 287 -2.56 13.26 13.41
CA ASP A 287 -3.52 12.65 14.31
C ASP A 287 -4.62 11.88 13.55
N THR A 288 -5.01 12.36 12.37
CA THR A 288 -5.93 11.65 11.47
C THR A 288 -5.31 10.34 10.98
N ALA A 289 -4.03 10.34 10.58
CA ALA A 289 -3.33 9.13 10.13
C ALA A 289 -3.25 8.07 11.25
N VAL A 290 -3.00 8.50 12.48
CA VAL A 290 -2.97 7.62 13.66
C VAL A 290 -4.37 7.09 14.00
N ALA A 291 -5.39 7.96 13.97
CA ALA A 291 -6.76 7.60 14.37
C ALA A 291 -7.44 6.64 13.39
N VAL A 292 -7.14 6.75 12.08
CA VAL A 292 -7.79 5.96 11.03
C VAL A 292 -6.82 4.93 10.48
N ASN A 293 -6.76 3.77 11.12
CA ASN A 293 -6.00 2.64 10.59
C ASN A 293 -6.85 1.80 9.61
N GLN A 294 -6.15 1.05 8.75
CA GLN A 294 -6.74 0.23 7.69
C GLN A 294 -7.26 -1.11 8.22
N GLN A 295 -8.37 -1.10 8.94
CA GLN A 295 -9.04 -2.33 9.40
C GLN A 295 -8.11 -3.32 10.15
N GLY A 296 -7.08 -2.82 10.84
CA GLY A 296 -6.07 -3.64 11.51
C GLY A 296 -5.05 -4.33 10.58
N ARG A 297 -5.13 -4.12 9.25
CA ARG A 297 -4.21 -4.74 8.27
C ARG A 297 -2.97 -3.89 7.97
N ARG A 298 -3.10 -2.58 8.04
CA ARG A 298 -2.01 -1.62 7.77
C ARG A 298 -2.24 -0.34 8.58
N ALA A 299 -1.21 0.26 9.18
CA ALA A 299 -1.30 1.57 9.81
C ALA A 299 -1.59 2.66 8.77
N GLY A 300 -2.36 3.68 9.13
CA GLY A 300 -2.53 4.88 8.31
C GLY A 300 -1.17 5.55 8.10
N ALA A 301 -0.87 5.99 6.88
CA ALA A 301 0.41 6.58 6.55
C ALA A 301 0.23 7.74 5.56
N VAL A 302 0.85 8.88 5.88
CA VAL A 302 0.75 10.11 5.08
C VAL A 302 2.12 10.74 4.89
N THR A 303 2.47 11.05 3.65
CA THR A 303 3.61 11.91 3.32
C THR A 303 3.12 13.35 3.11
N VAL A 304 3.76 14.31 3.76
CA VAL A 304 3.43 15.73 3.62
C VAL A 304 4.57 16.44 2.91
N ALA A 305 4.25 17.08 1.77
CA ALA A 305 5.21 17.76 0.92
C ALA A 305 5.18 19.27 1.09
N LEU A 306 6.35 19.91 1.20
CA LEU A 306 6.53 21.35 1.24
C LEU A 306 7.68 21.79 0.33
N ASP A 307 7.44 22.82 -0.47
CA ASP A 307 8.47 23.43 -1.34
C ASP A 307 9.55 24.13 -0.51
N THR A 308 10.81 24.03 -0.93
CA THR A 308 11.98 24.62 -0.24
C THR A 308 11.96 26.15 -0.16
N TRP A 309 11.14 26.82 -0.98
CA TRP A 309 10.96 28.28 -0.94
C TRP A 309 9.90 28.74 0.06
N HIS A 310 9.11 27.82 0.65
CA HIS A 310 8.06 28.19 1.59
C HIS A 310 8.64 28.73 2.90
N LEU A 311 8.02 29.80 3.44
CA LEU A 311 8.55 30.49 4.62
C LEU A 311 8.64 29.60 5.87
N ASP A 312 7.77 28.60 5.98
CA ASP A 312 7.74 27.66 7.13
C ASP A 312 8.69 26.46 6.98
N ILE A 313 9.56 26.42 5.95
CA ILE A 313 10.42 25.26 5.67
C ILE A 313 11.32 24.87 6.86
N GLU A 314 11.85 25.84 7.61
CA GLU A 314 12.72 25.57 8.74
C GLU A 314 11.95 24.85 9.87
N THR A 315 10.75 25.31 10.20
CA THR A 315 9.88 24.66 11.21
C THR A 315 9.33 23.31 10.72
N PHE A 316 9.14 23.17 9.41
CA PHE A 316 8.76 21.89 8.78
C PHE A 316 9.86 20.83 8.96
N LEU A 317 11.13 21.19 8.83
CA LEU A 317 12.26 20.28 9.05
C LEU A 317 12.36 19.80 10.51
N GLU A 318 11.80 20.56 11.46
CA GLU A 318 11.82 20.21 12.88
C GLU A 318 10.68 19.26 13.31
N LEU A 319 9.73 18.91 12.42
CA LEU A 319 8.53 18.13 12.75
C LEU A 319 8.81 16.81 13.47
N GLN A 320 9.91 16.13 13.15
CA GLN A 320 10.27 14.81 13.69
C GLN A 320 11.52 14.81 14.58
N THR A 321 12.18 15.94 14.74
CA THR A 321 13.36 16.03 15.62
C THR A 321 12.95 15.95 17.10
N GLU A 322 13.78 15.35 17.94
CA GLU A 322 13.48 15.17 19.37
C GLU A 322 13.49 16.49 20.15
N ASN A 323 14.23 17.48 19.67
CA ASN A 323 14.39 18.78 20.33
C ASN A 323 13.27 19.75 19.92
N GLY A 324 12.92 20.66 20.84
CA GLY A 324 11.96 21.76 20.58
C GLY A 324 10.60 21.58 21.25
N ASP A 325 9.66 22.46 20.88
CA ASP A 325 8.30 22.44 21.42
C ASP A 325 7.50 21.26 20.88
N GLN A 326 7.02 20.39 21.75
CA GLN A 326 6.21 19.22 21.40
C GLN A 326 4.92 19.60 20.63
N ARG A 327 4.42 20.81 20.79
CA ARG A 327 3.28 21.33 20.02
C ARG A 327 3.59 21.59 18.56
N GLY A 328 4.87 21.62 18.19
CA GLY A 328 5.35 21.71 16.80
C GLY A 328 5.68 20.37 16.15
N LYS A 329 5.39 19.24 16.80
CA LYS A 329 5.81 17.91 16.33
C LYS A 329 4.70 17.13 15.64
N ALA A 330 5.11 16.26 14.70
CA ALA A 330 4.26 15.31 13.96
C ALA A 330 5.12 14.08 13.60
N TYR A 331 5.09 13.07 14.46
CA TYR A 331 6.02 11.93 14.39
C TYR A 331 5.55 10.80 13.46
N ASP A 332 4.23 10.74 13.18
CA ASP A 332 3.60 9.63 12.46
C ASP A 332 3.37 9.93 10.97
N ILE A 333 3.84 11.10 10.49
CA ILE A 333 3.84 11.45 9.06
C ILE A 333 5.25 11.32 8.47
N TYR A 334 5.34 11.34 7.15
CA TYR A 334 6.62 11.31 6.41
C TYR A 334 6.84 12.67 5.72
N PRO A 335 7.69 13.56 6.24
CA PRO A 335 7.98 14.84 5.58
C PRO A 335 8.66 14.63 4.23
N GLN A 336 8.34 15.50 3.26
CA GLN A 336 8.95 15.56 1.94
C GLN A 336 9.30 17.00 1.59
N VAL A 337 10.52 17.27 1.15
CA VAL A 337 10.92 18.58 0.62
C VAL A 337 10.93 18.54 -0.90
N VAL A 338 10.33 19.57 -1.50
CA VAL A 338 10.24 19.74 -2.96
C VAL A 338 11.31 20.75 -3.39
N CYS A 339 12.31 20.27 -4.14
CA CYS A 339 13.45 21.03 -4.59
C CYS A 339 13.33 21.41 -6.07
N SER A 340 13.54 22.69 -6.39
CA SER A 340 13.70 23.17 -7.77
C SER A 340 15.15 23.07 -8.26
N ASN A 341 15.37 23.09 -9.56
CA ASN A 341 16.70 23.19 -10.16
C ASN A 341 17.41 24.49 -9.71
N LEU A 342 16.67 25.60 -9.62
CA LEU A 342 17.20 26.88 -9.16
C LEU A 342 17.75 26.77 -7.72
N PHE A 343 17.01 26.11 -6.81
CA PHE A 343 17.48 25.90 -5.46
C PHE A 343 18.82 25.13 -5.44
N MET A 344 18.90 24.01 -6.16
CA MET A 344 20.11 23.20 -6.23
C MET A 344 21.30 23.94 -6.90
N LYS A 345 21.02 24.77 -7.90
CA LYS A 345 22.01 25.66 -8.53
C LYS A 345 22.58 26.66 -7.51
N ARG A 346 21.71 27.29 -6.71
CA ARG A 346 22.12 28.24 -5.67
C ARG A 346 22.85 27.56 -4.50
N VAL A 347 22.49 26.32 -4.15
CA VAL A 347 23.24 25.49 -3.20
C VAL A 347 24.68 25.27 -3.69
N LYS A 348 24.84 24.88 -4.97
CA LYS A 348 26.14 24.62 -5.60
C LYS A 348 27.01 25.88 -5.62
N ASN A 349 26.40 27.02 -5.94
CA ASN A 349 27.11 28.31 -6.10
C ASN A 349 27.26 29.07 -4.78
N ASN A 350 26.72 28.56 -3.66
CA ASN A 350 26.73 29.22 -2.35
C ASN A 350 26.04 30.60 -2.37
N GLU A 351 24.88 30.67 -3.04
CA GLU A 351 24.07 31.88 -3.18
C GLU A 351 23.00 31.98 -2.09
N SER A 352 22.33 33.13 -2.04
CA SER A 352 21.19 33.36 -1.15
C SER A 352 19.93 32.66 -1.67
N TRP A 353 19.02 32.32 -0.75
CA TRP A 353 17.71 31.76 -1.02
C TRP A 353 16.67 32.52 -0.20
N THR A 354 15.57 32.94 -0.83
CA THR A 354 14.52 33.71 -0.19
C THR A 354 13.33 32.81 0.11
N LEU A 355 12.98 32.69 1.36
CA LEU A 355 11.74 32.05 1.80
C LEU A 355 10.59 33.04 1.68
N LEU A 356 9.44 32.59 1.19
CA LEU A 356 8.33 33.42 0.77
C LEU A 356 6.99 32.91 1.34
N ASP A 357 6.04 33.84 1.56
CA ASP A 357 4.67 33.52 1.90
C ASP A 357 3.83 33.32 0.63
N PRO A 358 3.21 32.13 0.40
CA PRO A 358 2.41 31.89 -0.78
C PRO A 358 1.17 32.79 -0.88
N TYR A 359 0.59 33.23 0.24
CA TYR A 359 -0.55 34.11 0.23
C TYR A 359 -0.25 35.51 -0.35
N GLU A 360 0.89 36.12 0.02
CA GLU A 360 1.29 37.42 -0.56
C GLU A 360 1.55 37.31 -2.05
N ILE A 361 2.15 36.19 -2.52
CA ILE A 361 2.39 35.92 -3.93
C ILE A 361 1.05 35.82 -4.69
N ARG A 362 0.16 34.98 -4.23
CA ARG A 362 -1.16 34.78 -4.83
C ARG A 362 -1.95 36.09 -4.89
N LYS A 363 -1.98 36.82 -3.78
CA LYS A 363 -2.70 38.10 -3.71
C LYS A 363 -2.18 39.14 -4.69
N LYS A 364 -0.87 39.16 -4.93
CA LYS A 364 -0.25 40.16 -5.78
C LYS A 364 -0.14 39.76 -7.25
N TYR A 365 0.24 38.50 -7.50
CA TYR A 365 0.51 38.01 -8.84
C TYR A 365 -0.61 37.15 -9.43
N GLY A 366 -1.58 36.69 -8.61
CA GLY A 366 -2.66 35.82 -9.04
C GLY A 366 -2.21 34.41 -9.41
N ILE A 367 -1.03 33.97 -8.93
CA ILE A 367 -0.36 32.73 -9.32
C ILE A 367 0.03 31.93 -8.09
N GLU A 368 -0.09 30.62 -8.20
CA GLU A 368 0.44 29.65 -7.22
C GLU A 368 1.87 29.26 -7.62
N LEU A 369 2.86 29.74 -6.87
CA LEU A 369 4.27 29.49 -7.18
C LEU A 369 4.62 27.99 -7.15
N CYS A 370 3.94 27.21 -6.30
CA CYS A 370 4.10 25.76 -6.23
C CYS A 370 3.60 25.01 -7.48
N GLU A 371 2.86 25.67 -8.38
CA GLU A 371 2.41 25.09 -9.66
C GLU A 371 3.34 25.38 -10.83
N LEU A 372 4.47 26.04 -10.58
CA LEU A 372 5.48 26.33 -11.59
C LEU A 372 6.71 25.46 -11.39
N TYR A 373 7.43 25.22 -12.49
CA TYR A 373 8.74 24.53 -12.53
C TYR A 373 9.62 25.09 -13.64
N GLY A 374 10.89 24.72 -13.63
CA GLY A 374 11.86 25.09 -14.66
C GLY A 374 12.00 26.60 -14.82
N TYR A 375 12.08 27.05 -16.07
CA TYR A 375 12.31 28.47 -16.42
C TYR A 375 11.19 29.40 -15.94
N GLU A 376 9.94 28.96 -15.97
CA GLU A 376 8.81 29.79 -15.50
C GLU A 376 8.89 30.04 -14.00
N PHE A 377 9.25 29.01 -13.24
CA PHE A 377 9.50 29.14 -11.80
C PHE A 377 10.69 30.06 -11.53
N GLU A 378 11.83 29.85 -12.19
CA GLU A 378 13.04 30.66 -12.01
C GLU A 378 12.76 32.14 -12.21
N ASN A 379 12.17 32.52 -13.35
CA ASN A 379 11.87 33.92 -13.67
C ASN A 379 10.93 34.58 -12.68
N LEU A 380 9.85 33.90 -12.31
CA LEU A 380 8.89 34.46 -11.39
C LEU A 380 9.45 34.54 -9.97
N TYR A 381 10.16 33.52 -9.52
CA TYR A 381 10.81 33.51 -8.19
C TYR A 381 11.82 34.67 -8.06
N GLU A 382 12.71 34.88 -9.04
CA GLU A 382 13.69 35.97 -9.05
C GLU A 382 13.03 37.35 -9.08
N LYS A 383 11.90 37.48 -9.77
CA LYS A 383 11.10 38.71 -9.75
C LYS A 383 10.48 38.95 -8.37
N ILE A 384 9.93 37.92 -7.74
CA ILE A 384 9.25 38.01 -6.43
C ILE A 384 10.27 38.31 -5.33
N GLU A 385 11.41 37.64 -5.29
CA GLU A 385 12.41 37.85 -4.23
C GLU A 385 12.93 39.30 -4.21
N ASN A 386 12.99 39.97 -5.34
CA ASN A 386 13.41 41.34 -5.49
C ASN A 386 12.27 42.37 -5.33
N ASP A 387 11.02 41.91 -5.21
CA ASP A 387 9.88 42.82 -5.07
C ASP A 387 9.81 43.42 -3.66
N PRO A 388 9.91 44.78 -3.53
CA PRO A 388 9.85 45.45 -2.24
C PRO A 388 8.46 45.41 -1.60
N ASN A 389 7.42 45.04 -2.34
CA ASN A 389 6.05 44.94 -1.82
C ASN A 389 5.70 43.57 -1.25
N ILE A 390 6.52 42.55 -1.48
CA ILE A 390 6.45 41.28 -0.76
C ILE A 390 7.17 41.49 0.58
N LYS A 391 6.39 41.50 1.67
CA LYS A 391 6.88 41.90 3.00
C LYS A 391 7.25 40.70 3.87
N LEU A 392 6.44 39.64 3.80
CA LEU A 392 6.64 38.45 4.61
C LEU A 392 7.59 37.48 3.87
N LYS A 393 8.89 37.75 4.03
CA LYS A 393 9.96 36.96 3.44
C LYS A 393 11.18 36.89 4.36
N LYS A 394 12.00 35.86 4.18
CA LYS A 394 13.27 35.67 4.90
C LYS A 394 14.36 35.24 3.93
N VAL A 395 15.50 35.93 3.98
CA VAL A 395 16.68 35.57 3.16
C VAL A 395 17.66 34.77 4.01
N LEU A 396 18.15 33.67 3.47
CA LEU A 396 19.13 32.79 4.07
C LEU A 396 20.10 32.21 3.02
N SER A 397 21.10 31.45 3.42
CA SER A 397 21.97 30.73 2.48
C SER A 397 21.30 29.46 1.99
N ALA A 398 21.21 29.27 0.67
CA ALA A 398 20.72 28.03 0.07
C ALA A 398 21.49 26.81 0.58
N LYS A 399 22.82 26.95 0.72
CA LYS A 399 23.71 25.88 1.21
C LYS A 399 23.43 25.50 2.66
N GLU A 400 23.18 26.51 3.54
CA GLU A 400 22.86 26.22 4.95
C GLU A 400 21.48 25.57 5.09
N LEU A 401 20.49 25.98 4.28
CA LEU A 401 19.19 25.28 4.26
C LEU A 401 19.35 23.82 3.78
N PHE A 402 20.14 23.57 2.74
CA PHE A 402 20.39 22.21 2.27
C PHE A 402 21.12 21.36 3.32
N LYS A 403 22.10 21.95 4.04
CA LYS A 403 22.74 21.26 5.18
C LYS A 403 21.74 20.91 6.28
N SER A 404 20.78 21.81 6.57
CA SER A 404 19.72 21.53 7.54
C SER A 404 18.85 20.36 7.11
N ILE A 405 18.49 20.27 5.81
CA ILE A 405 17.77 19.13 5.23
C ILE A 405 18.58 17.84 5.45
N MET A 406 19.86 17.84 5.09
CA MET A 406 20.72 16.65 5.25
C MET A 406 20.91 16.27 6.72
N LYS A 407 21.05 17.25 7.62
CA LYS A 407 21.15 17.00 9.06
C LYS A 407 19.89 16.33 9.59
N THR A 408 18.70 16.84 9.22
CA THR A 408 17.43 16.26 9.62
C THR A 408 17.29 14.82 9.10
N GLN A 409 17.73 14.54 7.86
CA GLN A 409 17.74 13.17 7.33
C GLN A 409 18.64 12.23 8.14
N LEU A 410 19.82 12.68 8.58
CA LEU A 410 20.71 11.87 9.41
C LEU A 410 20.12 11.61 10.80
N GLU A 411 19.39 12.57 11.36
CA GLU A 411 18.79 12.45 12.70
C GLU A 411 17.49 11.61 12.70
N THR A 412 16.67 11.71 11.66
CA THR A 412 15.29 11.17 11.67
C THR A 412 14.99 10.16 10.56
N GLY A 413 15.89 10.03 9.56
CA GLY A 413 15.61 9.28 8.32
C GLY A 413 14.76 10.03 7.29
N MET A 414 14.26 11.24 7.65
CA MET A 414 13.41 12.10 6.83
C MET A 414 14.00 13.53 6.79
N PRO A 415 13.61 14.39 5.82
CA PRO A 415 12.56 14.23 4.82
C PRO A 415 13.00 13.45 3.58
N TYR A 416 12.02 12.97 2.80
CA TYR A 416 12.25 12.63 1.39
C TYR A 416 12.65 13.89 0.60
N ILE A 417 13.45 13.73 -0.45
CA ILE A 417 13.81 14.82 -1.37
C ILE A 417 13.18 14.54 -2.73
N PHE A 418 12.36 15.48 -3.22
CA PHE A 418 11.73 15.41 -4.52
C PHE A 418 12.29 16.49 -5.45
N PHE A 419 12.85 16.10 -6.57
CA PHE A 419 13.39 17.00 -7.60
C PHE A 419 12.32 17.31 -8.63
N LYS A 420 11.53 18.35 -8.36
CA LYS A 420 10.32 18.73 -9.10
C LYS A 420 10.57 18.97 -10.59
N ASP A 421 11.59 19.75 -10.92
CA ASP A 421 11.87 20.10 -12.31
C ASP A 421 12.25 18.87 -13.11
N ARG A 422 13.07 17.96 -12.52
CA ARG A 422 13.45 16.71 -13.17
C ARG A 422 12.26 15.78 -13.42
N ALA A 423 11.37 15.69 -12.45
CA ALA A 423 10.15 14.90 -12.62
C ALA A 423 9.27 15.45 -13.76
N ASN A 424 9.19 16.77 -13.89
CA ASN A 424 8.38 17.40 -14.94
C ASN A 424 9.05 17.42 -16.33
N GLU A 425 10.38 17.42 -16.42
CA GLU A 425 11.12 17.26 -17.68
C GLU A 425 10.77 15.94 -18.41
N VAL A 426 10.42 14.88 -17.65
CA VAL A 426 10.06 13.56 -18.20
C VAL A 426 8.57 13.25 -18.07
N ASN A 427 7.75 14.22 -17.68
CA ASN A 427 6.32 14.05 -17.53
C ASN A 427 5.62 13.89 -18.89
N HIS A 428 5.18 12.69 -19.22
CA HIS A 428 4.46 12.39 -20.46
C HIS A 428 3.13 13.14 -20.60
N ASN A 429 2.54 13.57 -19.47
CA ASN A 429 1.27 14.31 -19.41
C ASN A 429 1.46 15.80 -19.09
N SER A 430 2.62 16.39 -19.42
CA SER A 430 2.93 17.81 -19.19
C SER A 430 1.95 18.78 -19.84
N HIS A 431 1.29 18.37 -20.94
CA HIS A 431 0.25 19.14 -21.63
C HIS A 431 -1.07 19.27 -20.83
N MET A 432 -1.26 18.46 -19.80
CA MET A 432 -2.48 18.45 -18.95
C MET A 432 -2.24 19.04 -17.56
N GLY A 433 -1.00 19.11 -17.12
CA GLY A 433 -0.64 19.59 -15.78
C GLY A 433 0.79 19.25 -15.40
N MET A 434 1.09 19.37 -14.10
CA MET A 434 2.43 19.09 -13.60
C MET A 434 2.41 18.12 -12.41
N ILE A 435 3.57 17.53 -12.15
CA ILE A 435 3.85 16.71 -10.98
C ILE A 435 4.35 17.62 -9.87
N GLY A 436 3.59 17.75 -8.76
CA GLY A 436 3.91 18.64 -7.64
C GLY A 436 4.75 17.98 -6.55
N ASN A 437 4.52 16.69 -6.29
CA ASN A 437 5.21 15.87 -5.28
C ASN A 437 5.03 14.38 -5.57
N GLY A 438 5.69 13.54 -4.78
CA GLY A 438 5.54 12.09 -4.82
C GLY A 438 4.38 11.56 -3.97
N ASN A 439 4.06 10.27 -4.16
CA ASN A 439 3.14 9.53 -3.30
C ASN A 439 3.78 9.22 -1.93
N LEU A 440 3.14 8.36 -1.12
CA LEU A 440 3.61 7.98 0.21
C LEU A 440 5.06 7.48 0.22
N CYS A 441 5.43 6.58 -0.71
CA CYS A 441 6.75 5.91 -0.74
C CYS A 441 7.69 6.45 -1.83
N MET A 442 7.33 7.52 -2.54
CA MET A 442 8.13 8.18 -3.56
C MET A 442 8.42 7.37 -4.83
N GLU A 443 7.62 6.35 -5.12
CA GLU A 443 7.80 5.51 -6.31
C GLU A 443 6.83 5.84 -7.46
N SER A 444 5.81 6.68 -7.22
CA SER A 444 4.79 7.00 -8.22
C SER A 444 4.53 8.50 -8.31
N PHE A 445 4.48 9.02 -9.53
CA PHE A 445 4.34 10.44 -9.82
C PHE A 445 3.35 10.63 -10.98
N SER A 446 2.41 11.55 -10.83
CA SER A 446 1.51 11.99 -11.91
C SER A 446 0.95 13.37 -11.60
N ASN A 447 0.27 13.96 -12.56
CA ASN A 447 -0.47 15.20 -12.37
C ASN A 447 -1.57 15.01 -11.32
N PHE A 448 -1.87 16.07 -10.58
CA PHE A 448 -3.02 16.14 -9.68
C PHE A 448 -3.47 17.60 -9.54
N LYS A 449 -4.70 17.81 -9.08
CA LYS A 449 -5.26 19.15 -8.86
C LYS A 449 -6.08 19.16 -7.58
N PRO A 450 -6.00 20.22 -6.75
CA PRO A 450 -6.86 20.35 -5.57
C PRO A 450 -8.33 20.49 -5.98
N THR A 451 -9.22 20.03 -5.11
CA THR A 451 -10.64 20.38 -5.17
C THR A 451 -10.81 21.78 -4.56
N ILE A 452 -11.45 22.69 -5.29
CA ILE A 452 -11.57 24.12 -4.96
C ILE A 452 -13.02 24.60 -5.08
N ASN A 453 -13.26 25.89 -4.82
CA ASN A 453 -14.54 26.58 -5.03
C ASN A 453 -15.73 25.90 -4.31
N PHE A 454 -15.55 25.65 -2.99
CA PHE A 454 -16.59 25.07 -2.15
C PHE A 454 -17.73 26.07 -1.92
N VAL A 455 -18.97 25.65 -2.18
CA VAL A 455 -20.19 26.40 -1.96
C VAL A 455 -21.19 25.53 -1.22
N GLU A 456 -21.87 26.05 -0.22
CA GLU A 456 -22.99 25.38 0.44
C GLU A 456 -24.30 25.99 -0.05
N GLU A 457 -25.22 25.14 -0.47
CA GLU A 457 -26.58 25.50 -0.90
C GLU A 457 -27.59 24.83 0.02
N GLU A 458 -28.65 25.53 0.34
CA GLU A 458 -29.79 24.99 1.09
C GLU A 458 -30.90 24.58 0.15
N ASP A 459 -31.46 23.37 0.33
CA ASP A 459 -32.65 22.88 -0.34
C ASP A 459 -33.60 22.30 0.72
N GLY A 460 -34.51 23.15 1.21
CA GLY A 460 -35.38 22.81 2.33
C GLY A 460 -34.58 22.51 3.60
N ASN A 461 -34.66 21.26 4.09
CA ASN A 461 -33.92 20.82 5.27
C ASN A 461 -32.59 20.12 4.91
N THR A 462 -32.16 20.22 3.65
CA THR A 462 -30.96 19.59 3.15
C THR A 462 -29.90 20.64 2.83
N SER A 463 -28.69 20.47 3.37
CA SER A 463 -27.50 21.24 2.96
C SER A 463 -26.75 20.43 1.88
N ILE A 464 -26.46 21.07 0.74
CA ILE A 464 -25.74 20.49 -0.38
C ILE A 464 -24.42 21.23 -0.53
N ARG A 465 -23.31 20.52 -0.34
CA ARG A 465 -21.96 21.05 -0.59
C ARG A 465 -21.54 20.77 -2.02
N LYS A 466 -21.30 21.82 -2.79
CA LYS A 466 -20.76 21.75 -4.15
C LYS A 466 -19.31 22.20 -4.16
N SER A 467 -18.53 21.68 -5.08
CA SER A 467 -17.14 22.09 -5.31
C SER A 467 -16.73 21.82 -6.75
N GLU A 468 -15.72 22.51 -7.21
CA GLU A 468 -15.02 22.17 -8.44
C GLU A 468 -14.08 21.00 -8.15
N MET A 469 -14.43 19.82 -8.69
CA MET A 469 -13.76 18.57 -8.41
C MET A 469 -12.36 18.55 -9.02
N GLY A 470 -11.34 18.40 -8.19
CA GLY A 470 -9.95 18.22 -8.58
C GLY A 470 -9.64 16.84 -9.19
N GLU A 471 -8.39 16.46 -9.10
CA GLU A 471 -7.86 15.19 -9.57
C GLU A 471 -6.90 14.65 -8.51
N ILE A 472 -7.18 13.46 -7.98
CA ILE A 472 -6.33 12.78 -7.00
C ILE A 472 -5.62 11.63 -7.73
N HIS A 473 -4.30 11.71 -7.83
CA HIS A 473 -3.51 10.62 -8.42
C HIS A 473 -3.67 9.32 -7.64
N THR A 474 -3.66 8.21 -8.35
CA THR A 474 -3.72 6.85 -7.80
C THR A 474 -2.57 6.00 -8.35
N CYS A 475 -2.00 5.16 -7.48
CA CYS A 475 -0.95 4.21 -7.83
C CYS A 475 -1.55 2.83 -8.03
N ASN A 476 -1.50 2.29 -9.24
CA ASN A 476 -1.86 0.91 -9.59
C ASN A 476 -0.55 0.16 -9.87
N LEU A 477 -0.15 -0.74 -8.96
CA LEU A 477 1.21 -1.27 -8.91
C LEU A 477 1.25 -2.80 -8.99
N ILE A 478 2.22 -3.31 -9.74
CA ILE A 478 2.63 -4.71 -9.79
C ILE A 478 4.15 -4.78 -9.91
N SER A 479 4.77 -5.84 -9.40
CA SER A 479 6.20 -6.09 -9.58
C SER A 479 6.44 -7.39 -10.32
N ILE A 480 7.42 -7.37 -11.24
CA ILE A 480 7.92 -8.55 -11.93
C ILE A 480 9.07 -9.12 -11.07
N ASN A 481 9.00 -10.41 -10.78
CA ASN A 481 10.07 -11.11 -10.07
C ASN A 481 11.10 -11.65 -11.07
N LEU A 482 12.17 -10.88 -11.30
CA LEU A 482 13.20 -11.24 -12.27
C LEU A 482 13.93 -12.54 -11.90
N ALA A 483 14.11 -12.82 -10.61
CA ALA A 483 14.77 -14.06 -10.16
C ALA A 483 14.03 -15.34 -10.56
N GLU A 484 12.74 -15.26 -10.87
CA GLU A 484 11.91 -16.40 -11.28
C GLU A 484 11.67 -16.44 -12.80
N LEU A 485 12.34 -15.58 -13.59
CA LEU A 485 12.14 -15.45 -15.03
C LEU A 485 13.42 -15.75 -15.82
N THR A 486 13.24 -16.32 -17.00
CA THR A 486 14.27 -16.29 -18.05
C THR A 486 14.12 -15.02 -18.90
N SER A 487 15.19 -14.64 -19.61
CA SER A 487 15.15 -13.46 -20.49
C SER A 487 14.07 -13.56 -21.59
N GLU A 488 13.79 -14.78 -22.07
CA GLU A 488 12.78 -15.05 -23.10
C GLU A 488 11.34 -14.87 -22.57
N GLU A 489 11.14 -15.06 -21.26
CA GLU A 489 9.84 -14.92 -20.61
C GLU A 489 9.49 -13.46 -20.28
N LEU A 490 10.48 -12.56 -20.20
CA LEU A 490 10.30 -11.20 -19.70
C LEU A 490 9.23 -10.44 -20.48
N GLU A 491 9.25 -10.47 -21.81
CA GLU A 491 8.28 -9.77 -22.66
C GLU A 491 6.83 -10.22 -22.34
N LYS A 492 6.63 -11.53 -22.20
CA LYS A 492 5.32 -12.10 -21.86
C LYS A 492 4.80 -11.57 -20.52
N TYR A 493 5.64 -11.59 -19.48
CA TYR A 493 5.21 -11.18 -18.14
C TYR A 493 5.09 -9.67 -17.98
N VAL A 494 5.84 -8.86 -18.74
CA VAL A 494 5.61 -7.41 -18.86
C VAL A 494 4.23 -7.14 -19.48
N ALA A 495 3.90 -7.78 -20.59
CA ALA A 495 2.61 -7.62 -21.25
C ALA A 495 1.44 -8.05 -20.33
N LEU A 496 1.61 -9.15 -19.60
CA LEU A 496 0.61 -9.64 -18.65
C LEU A 496 0.44 -8.70 -17.45
N ALA A 497 1.54 -8.13 -16.94
CA ALA A 497 1.51 -7.15 -15.85
C ALA A 497 0.78 -5.86 -16.26
N VAL A 498 1.06 -5.33 -17.45
CA VAL A 498 0.36 -4.15 -17.99
C VAL A 498 -1.14 -4.43 -18.14
N ARG A 499 -1.52 -5.59 -18.71
CA ARG A 499 -2.92 -6.01 -18.84
C ARG A 499 -3.61 -6.13 -17.48
N ALA A 500 -2.94 -6.74 -16.49
CA ALA A 500 -3.48 -6.86 -15.14
C ALA A 500 -3.77 -5.49 -14.52
N LEU A 501 -2.85 -4.53 -14.66
CA LEU A 501 -3.01 -3.19 -14.09
C LEU A 501 -4.08 -2.37 -14.82
N ASP A 502 -4.15 -2.46 -16.14
CA ASP A 502 -5.19 -1.80 -16.93
C ASP A 502 -6.59 -2.31 -16.54
N ASN A 503 -6.75 -3.64 -16.42
CA ASN A 503 -7.99 -4.23 -15.93
C ASN A 503 -8.30 -3.84 -14.46
N THR A 504 -7.28 -3.70 -13.62
CA THR A 504 -7.43 -3.24 -12.23
C THR A 504 -8.01 -1.84 -12.15
N ILE A 505 -7.64 -0.93 -13.06
CA ILE A 505 -8.20 0.43 -13.13
C ILE A 505 -9.72 0.39 -13.36
N ASP A 506 -10.21 -0.50 -14.19
CA ASP A 506 -11.64 -0.63 -14.48
C ASP A 506 -12.41 -1.37 -13.37
N LEU A 507 -11.73 -2.21 -12.59
CA LEU A 507 -12.34 -3.02 -11.53
C LEU A 507 -12.36 -2.34 -10.18
N THR A 508 -11.49 -1.36 -9.95
CA THR A 508 -11.34 -0.69 -8.64
C THR A 508 -12.55 0.15 -8.27
N VAL A 509 -12.91 0.13 -7.00
CA VAL A 509 -13.83 1.09 -6.40
C VAL A 509 -13.02 2.05 -5.54
N THR A 510 -12.67 3.19 -6.11
CA THR A 510 -11.88 4.20 -5.40
C THR A 510 -12.70 4.87 -4.29
N PRO A 511 -12.07 5.25 -3.17
CA PRO A 511 -12.78 5.88 -2.05
C PRO A 511 -13.31 7.29 -2.34
N LEU A 512 -12.80 7.94 -3.40
CA LEU A 512 -13.13 9.31 -3.78
C LEU A 512 -13.39 9.43 -5.28
N LYS A 513 -14.28 10.33 -5.65
CA LYS A 513 -14.64 10.57 -7.07
C LYS A 513 -13.47 11.16 -7.86
N GLU A 514 -12.66 12.02 -7.24
CA GLU A 514 -11.46 12.62 -7.81
C GLU A 514 -10.41 11.59 -8.22
N SER A 515 -10.26 10.54 -7.42
CA SER A 515 -9.35 9.44 -7.74
C SER A 515 -9.89 8.57 -8.89
N ASN A 516 -11.20 8.36 -8.95
CA ASN A 516 -11.81 7.68 -10.10
C ASN A 516 -11.66 8.50 -11.39
N LYS A 517 -11.89 9.83 -11.31
CA LYS A 517 -11.68 10.75 -12.43
C LYS A 517 -10.25 10.66 -12.95
N HIS A 518 -9.25 10.68 -12.06
CA HIS A 518 -7.83 10.57 -12.40
C HIS A 518 -7.52 9.21 -13.06
N ASN A 519 -7.98 8.10 -12.49
CA ASN A 519 -7.79 6.77 -13.04
C ASN A 519 -8.28 6.65 -14.49
N LEU A 520 -9.50 7.14 -14.75
CA LEU A 520 -10.09 7.09 -16.09
C LEU A 520 -9.39 8.02 -17.09
N LEU A 521 -8.88 9.16 -16.61
CA LEU A 521 -8.26 10.18 -17.46
C LEU A 521 -6.82 9.80 -17.85
N TYR A 522 -6.02 9.33 -16.89
CA TYR A 522 -4.57 9.10 -17.06
C TYR A 522 -4.19 7.63 -17.18
N ARG A 523 -5.00 6.71 -16.63
CA ARG A 523 -4.72 5.27 -16.56
C ARG A 523 -3.29 4.96 -16.10
N THR A 524 -2.86 5.63 -15.05
CA THR A 524 -1.49 5.54 -14.54
C THR A 524 -1.23 4.16 -13.93
N ILE A 525 -0.18 3.48 -14.41
CA ILE A 525 0.27 2.19 -13.92
C ILE A 525 1.76 2.25 -13.56
N GLY A 526 2.17 1.43 -12.60
CA GLY A 526 3.56 1.25 -12.21
C GLY A 526 3.95 -0.23 -12.23
N VAL A 527 4.86 -0.59 -13.12
CA VAL A 527 5.42 -1.94 -13.21
C VAL A 527 6.83 -1.90 -12.64
N GLY A 528 7.02 -2.46 -11.44
CA GLY A 528 8.31 -2.57 -10.77
C GLY A 528 9.04 -3.86 -11.11
N ALA A 529 10.30 -3.96 -10.71
CA ALA A 529 11.12 -5.14 -10.80
C ALA A 529 11.71 -5.48 -9.43
N MET A 530 11.70 -6.76 -9.06
CA MET A 530 12.32 -7.31 -7.85
C MET A 530 13.21 -8.47 -8.22
N GLY A 531 14.16 -8.85 -7.34
CA GLY A 531 15.12 -9.94 -7.63
C GLY A 531 16.17 -9.58 -8.68
N LEU A 532 16.47 -8.28 -8.89
CA LEU A 532 17.47 -7.85 -9.89
C LEU A 532 18.88 -8.34 -9.56
N ALA A 533 19.22 -8.44 -8.29
CA ALA A 533 20.54 -8.94 -7.87
C ALA A 533 20.71 -10.44 -8.12
N ASP A 534 19.60 -11.19 -8.12
CA ASP A 534 19.60 -12.62 -8.38
C ASP A 534 19.51 -12.94 -9.89
N TYR A 535 18.93 -12.01 -10.68
CA TYR A 535 18.86 -12.11 -12.16
C TYR A 535 20.20 -11.83 -12.82
#